data_6ede3f3e2ad834008227104dfd44ed9e
#
_entry.id   6ede3f3e2ad834008227104dfd44ed9e
#
_cell.length_a   1.000
_cell.length_b   1.000
_cell.length_c   1.000
_cell.angle_alpha   90.00
_cell.angle_beta   90.00
_cell.angle_gamma   90.00
#
_symmetry.space_group_name_H-M   'P 1'
#
loop_
_entity.id
_entity.type
_entity.pdbx_description
1 polymer ?
#
loop_
_entity_poly.entity_id
_entity_poly.type
_entity_poly.pdbx_seq_one_letter_code
_entity_poly.pdbx_strand_id
1 'polypeptide(L)'
;MRQIFVLVLIVIGTYASTYAQELYVFTEPASNMPTKSIGVRITNEGMFNNPDFVSRTIPEVMLGFSKNLMMHAQAFLSDMDGKYRLEGGSIYAKYRFLSSDETHSHFRAAAFGRVSTSKRPTYTRDINLEGDNSGIQGGLIFTQLLHKLALSSTLGYAHAFDNSDRQIVGMPQPKNMLSYSLSSGYLVLPVVYKDYNQPNFNVYLELLGKTDPSSGQSYLDIAPAIQMILNSKTRIDLGYRFQATGNMDNRYTKNMYLLRAEFNFFNVLK
;
A
#
# COMPACT_ATOMS: atom_id res chain seq x y z
N MET A 1 57.92 23.51 1.38
CA MET A 1 57.25 22.24 1.04
C MET A 1 56.41 21.71 2.21
N ARG A 2 55.55 22.58 2.81
CA ARG A 2 54.78 22.18 4.00
C ARG A 2 53.31 22.72 4.00
N GLN A 3 52.86 23.19 2.86
CA GLN A 3 51.48 23.75 2.72
C GLN A 3 50.59 23.08 1.67
N ILE A 4 51.06 21.97 1.07
CA ILE A 4 50.25 21.22 0.05
C ILE A 4 49.51 20.04 0.67
N PHE A 5 49.74 19.70 1.94
CA PHE A 5 49.10 18.53 2.59
C PHE A 5 47.77 18.81 3.30
N VAL A 6 47.32 20.05 3.36
CA VAL A 6 46.07 20.41 4.07
C VAL A 6 44.87 20.51 3.12
N LEU A 7 45.07 20.52 1.81
CA LEU A 7 43.94 20.69 0.84
C LEU A 7 43.37 19.37 0.29
N VAL A 8 43.91 18.23 0.70
CA VAL A 8 43.39 16.91 0.25
C VAL A 8 42.40 16.27 1.23
N LEU A 9 42.21 16.85 2.41
CA LEU A 9 41.39 16.25 3.48
C LEU A 9 39.98 16.85 3.62
N ILE A 10 39.54 17.71 2.70
CA ILE A 10 38.19 18.33 2.74
C ILE A 10 37.28 17.83 1.59
N VAL A 11 37.67 16.84 0.84
CA VAL A 11 36.81 16.19 -0.17
C VAL A 11 36.34 14.81 0.31
N ILE A 12 36.23 14.59 1.61
CA ILE A 12 35.36 13.54 2.12
C ILE A 12 33.95 14.15 2.12
N GLY A 13 33.42 14.26 0.88
CA GLY A 13 32.06 14.68 0.65
C GLY A 13 31.13 13.80 1.49
N THR A 14 30.27 14.44 2.22
CA THR A 14 29.07 13.86 2.83
C THR A 14 28.31 13.11 1.74
N TYR A 15 28.55 11.82 1.63
CA TYR A 15 27.64 10.94 0.92
C TYR A 15 26.33 10.96 1.73
N ALA A 16 25.44 11.87 1.38
CA ALA A 16 24.07 11.80 1.82
C ALA A 16 23.54 10.48 1.30
N SER A 17 23.36 9.52 2.20
CA SER A 17 22.78 8.24 1.90
C SER A 17 21.37 8.49 1.39
N THR A 18 21.19 8.38 0.08
CA THR A 18 19.90 8.49 -0.58
C THR A 18 19.13 7.24 -0.26
N TYR A 19 18.23 7.32 0.70
CA TYR A 19 17.32 6.24 1.00
C TYR A 19 16.34 6.12 -0.17
N ALA A 20 16.50 5.07 -0.99
CA ALA A 20 15.45 4.66 -1.90
C ALA A 20 14.24 4.30 -1.04
N GLN A 21 13.11 4.97 -1.27
CA GLN A 21 11.87 4.62 -0.61
C GLN A 21 11.30 3.40 -1.32
N GLU A 22 11.14 2.29 -0.58
CA GLU A 22 10.43 1.13 -1.10
C GLU A 22 8.94 1.50 -1.16
N LEU A 23 8.33 1.36 -2.31
CA LEU A 23 6.93 1.70 -2.55
C LEU A 23 6.33 0.57 -3.38
N TYR A 24 5.23 0.00 -2.92
CA TYR A 24 4.46 -1.00 -3.67
C TYR A 24 3.14 -0.39 -4.17
N VAL A 25 2.44 -1.09 -5.05
CA VAL A 25 1.24 -0.56 -5.69
C VAL A 25 -0.03 -1.05 -4.98
N PHE A 26 -0.10 -2.32 -4.64
CA PHE A 26 -1.26 -2.91 -3.93
C PHE A 26 -1.02 -3.09 -2.44
N THR A 27 0.24 -3.10 -1.99
CA THR A 27 0.60 -3.29 -0.58
C THR A 27 1.39 -2.09 -0.04
N GLU A 28 1.56 -2.04 1.28
CA GLU A 28 2.40 -1.05 1.94
C GLU A 28 3.71 -1.69 2.41
N PRO A 29 4.87 -1.02 2.23
CA PRO A 29 6.15 -1.48 2.79
C PRO A 29 6.24 -1.19 4.29
N ALA A 30 7.22 -1.81 4.96
CA ALA A 30 7.57 -1.48 6.35
C ALA A 30 8.20 -0.08 6.50
N SER A 31 8.66 0.53 5.41
CA SER A 31 9.19 1.90 5.37
C SER A 31 8.09 2.92 5.60
N ASN A 32 8.43 4.01 6.29
CA ASN A 32 7.54 5.14 6.50
C ASN A 32 7.94 6.30 5.57
N MET A 33 6.97 7.17 5.29
CA MET A 33 7.26 8.46 4.67
C MET A 33 8.17 9.31 5.58
N PRO A 34 8.90 10.29 5.03
CA PRO A 34 9.77 11.16 5.82
C PRO A 34 9.01 11.88 6.94
N THR A 35 9.71 12.13 8.05
CA THR A 35 9.17 12.91 9.18
C THR A 35 8.76 14.32 8.73
N LYS A 36 7.71 14.86 9.35
CA LYS A 36 7.17 16.20 9.05
C LYS A 36 6.69 16.37 7.61
N SER A 37 6.26 15.29 6.96
CA SER A 37 5.78 15.28 5.59
C SER A 37 4.30 15.00 5.52
N ILE A 38 3.67 15.56 4.49
CA ILE A 38 2.29 15.28 4.10
C ILE A 38 2.29 14.66 2.72
N GLY A 39 1.57 13.57 2.55
CA GLY A 39 1.26 12.98 1.25
C GLY A 39 -0.22 13.13 0.93
N VAL A 40 -0.53 13.42 -0.31
CA VAL A 40 -1.90 13.40 -0.83
C VAL A 40 -1.94 12.38 -1.95
N ARG A 41 -2.85 11.42 -1.85
CA ARG A 41 -2.96 10.30 -2.77
C ARG A 41 -4.40 10.20 -3.26
N ILE A 42 -4.58 9.94 -4.54
CA ILE A 42 -5.86 9.58 -5.13
C ILE A 42 -5.67 8.26 -5.84
N THR A 43 -6.42 7.25 -5.43
CA THR A 43 -6.45 5.93 -6.06
C THR A 43 -7.82 5.74 -6.70
N ASN A 44 -7.85 5.28 -7.96
CA ASN A 44 -9.06 4.80 -8.61
C ASN A 44 -8.89 3.31 -8.91
N GLU A 45 -9.86 2.53 -8.48
CA GLU A 45 -9.97 1.10 -8.71
C GLU A 45 -11.18 0.84 -9.60
N GLY A 46 -10.98 0.12 -10.69
CA GLY A 46 -12.06 -0.31 -11.56
C GLY A 46 -12.18 -1.83 -11.59
N MET A 47 -13.37 -2.33 -11.32
CA MET A 47 -13.66 -3.74 -11.18
C MET A 47 -14.55 -4.23 -12.29
N PHE A 48 -14.13 -5.33 -12.90
CA PHE A 48 -14.85 -5.97 -14.00
C PHE A 48 -15.67 -7.14 -13.45
N ASN A 49 -16.91 -6.82 -13.06
CA ASN A 49 -17.90 -7.79 -12.61
C ASN A 49 -18.90 -8.00 -13.78
N ASN A 50 -18.66 -9.00 -14.61
CA ASN A 50 -19.46 -9.22 -15.82
C ASN A 50 -20.96 -9.46 -15.47
N PRO A 51 -21.93 -8.67 -16.01
CA PRO A 51 -21.76 -7.69 -17.10
C PRO A 51 -21.34 -6.27 -16.66
N ASP A 52 -21.32 -5.98 -15.37
CA ASP A 52 -21.21 -4.63 -14.83
C ASP A 52 -19.75 -4.22 -14.61
N PHE A 53 -19.45 -2.97 -14.92
CA PHE A 53 -18.23 -2.29 -14.50
C PHE A 53 -18.57 -1.34 -13.35
N VAL A 54 -17.78 -1.41 -12.29
CA VAL A 54 -17.93 -0.53 -11.13
C VAL A 54 -16.58 0.08 -10.77
N SER A 55 -16.59 1.29 -10.22
CA SER A 55 -15.35 1.97 -9.83
C SER A 55 -15.42 2.50 -8.40
N ARG A 56 -14.24 2.60 -7.80
CA ARG A 56 -14.03 3.23 -6.50
C ARG A 56 -12.90 4.23 -6.59
N THR A 57 -13.12 5.40 -6.03
CA THR A 57 -12.07 6.42 -5.85
C THR A 57 -11.80 6.60 -4.37
N ILE A 58 -10.53 6.56 -4.00
CA ILE A 58 -10.04 6.63 -2.63
C ILE A 58 -9.10 7.84 -2.53
N PRO A 59 -9.59 9.04 -2.17
CA PRO A 59 -8.74 10.11 -1.72
C PRO A 59 -8.16 9.79 -0.34
N GLU A 60 -6.88 10.09 -0.17
CA GLU A 60 -6.12 9.76 1.03
C GLU A 60 -5.15 10.87 1.38
N VAL A 61 -5.03 11.16 2.67
CA VAL A 61 -4.01 12.03 3.24
C VAL A 61 -3.13 11.20 4.15
N MET A 62 -1.82 11.31 3.95
CA MET A 62 -0.79 10.61 4.70
C MET A 62 0.03 11.60 5.51
N LEU A 63 0.37 11.25 6.75
CA LEU A 63 1.11 12.09 7.68
C LEU A 63 2.31 11.33 8.24
N GLY A 64 3.52 11.84 7.99
CA GLY A 64 4.76 11.34 8.59
C GLY A 64 5.04 12.05 9.92
N PHE A 65 4.59 11.48 11.03
CA PHE A 65 4.79 12.08 12.36
C PHE A 65 6.23 11.95 12.86
N SER A 66 6.81 10.77 12.68
CA SER A 66 8.18 10.49 13.10
C SER A 66 8.85 9.48 12.17
N LYS A 67 10.12 9.18 12.42
CA LYS A 67 10.82 8.10 11.69
C LYS A 67 10.08 6.75 11.81
N ASN A 68 9.38 6.54 12.91
CA ASN A 68 8.77 5.27 13.24
C ASN A 68 7.25 5.24 13.07
N LEU A 69 6.56 6.39 13.04
CA LEU A 69 5.11 6.45 13.01
C LEU A 69 4.62 7.27 11.81
N MET A 70 3.73 6.68 11.04
CA MET A 70 2.94 7.36 10.01
C MET A 70 1.47 6.98 10.14
N MET A 71 0.59 7.86 9.67
CA MET A 71 -0.85 7.64 9.66
C MET A 71 -1.44 8.07 8.33
N HIS A 72 -2.53 7.41 7.94
CA HIS A 72 -3.32 7.75 6.77
C HIS A 72 -4.78 7.95 7.16
N ALA A 73 -5.44 8.88 6.50
CA ALA A 73 -6.89 9.04 6.54
C ALA A 73 -7.42 8.92 5.11
N GLN A 74 -8.39 8.03 4.91
CA GLN A 74 -8.97 7.69 3.61
C GLN A 74 -10.47 7.93 3.62
N ALA A 75 -11.01 8.33 2.46
CA ALA A 75 -12.45 8.30 2.18
C ALA A 75 -12.71 7.38 0.99
N PHE A 76 -13.89 6.74 0.96
CA PHE A 76 -14.29 5.79 -0.06
C PHE A 76 -15.49 6.32 -0.84
N LEU A 77 -15.31 6.56 -2.14
CA LEU A 77 -16.37 6.98 -3.04
C LEU A 77 -16.52 5.92 -4.12
N SER A 78 -17.72 5.41 -4.36
CA SER A 78 -17.94 4.43 -5.41
C SER A 78 -19.34 4.48 -6.02
N ASP A 79 -19.50 3.85 -7.17
CA ASP A 79 -20.78 3.64 -7.86
C ASP A 79 -21.32 2.21 -7.71
N MET A 80 -20.77 1.44 -6.79
CA MET A 80 -21.08 0.01 -6.62
C MET A 80 -22.53 -0.31 -6.32
N ASP A 81 -23.28 0.66 -5.78
CA ASP A 81 -24.72 0.55 -5.56
C ASP A 81 -25.53 1.33 -6.63
N GLY A 82 -24.95 1.52 -7.82
CA GLY A 82 -25.59 2.16 -8.96
C GLY A 82 -25.60 3.69 -8.96
N LYS A 83 -25.06 4.34 -7.91
CA LYS A 83 -24.88 5.80 -7.82
C LYS A 83 -23.58 6.11 -7.15
N TYR A 84 -22.79 7.00 -7.75
CA TYR A 84 -21.54 7.46 -7.17
C TYR A 84 -21.78 8.26 -5.89
N ARG A 85 -21.26 7.72 -4.77
CA ARG A 85 -21.51 8.33 -3.45
C ARG A 85 -20.34 8.03 -2.49
N LEU A 86 -20.32 8.81 -1.40
CA LEU A 86 -19.42 8.55 -0.27
C LEU A 86 -19.94 7.34 0.53
N GLU A 87 -19.17 6.28 0.59
CA GLU A 87 -19.52 5.04 1.29
C GLU A 87 -18.98 5.00 2.72
N GLY A 88 -17.82 5.61 2.98
CA GLY A 88 -17.22 5.59 4.30
C GLY A 88 -15.81 6.15 4.30
N GLY A 89 -15.04 5.71 5.30
CA GLY A 89 -13.64 6.09 5.42
C GLY A 89 -12.88 5.20 6.39
N SER A 90 -11.55 5.34 6.41
CA SER A 90 -10.70 4.62 7.36
C SER A 90 -9.55 5.49 7.87
N ILE A 91 -9.05 5.09 9.03
CA ILE A 91 -7.78 5.55 9.59
C ILE A 91 -6.85 4.34 9.66
N TYR A 92 -5.66 4.53 9.16
CA TYR A 92 -4.57 3.55 9.18
C TYR A 92 -3.38 4.16 9.91
N ALA A 93 -2.73 3.37 10.77
CA ALA A 93 -1.51 3.74 11.45
C ALA A 93 -0.47 2.63 11.27
N LYS A 94 0.79 3.01 11.02
CA LYS A 94 1.91 2.08 10.89
C LYS A 94 3.07 2.52 11.78
N TYR A 95 3.55 1.60 12.60
CA TYR A 95 4.68 1.78 13.49
C TYR A 95 5.82 0.86 13.08
N ARG A 96 6.92 1.45 12.59
CA ARG A 96 8.15 0.74 12.26
C ARG A 96 8.96 0.54 13.53
N PHE A 97 9.04 -0.70 14.01
CA PHE A 97 9.74 -1.05 15.24
C PHE A 97 11.16 -1.55 15.02
N LEU A 98 11.52 -1.92 13.77
CA LEU A 98 12.85 -2.39 13.43
C LEU A 98 13.33 -1.75 12.12
N SER A 99 14.58 -1.28 12.11
CA SER A 99 15.31 -0.85 10.91
C SER A 99 16.77 -1.23 11.07
N SER A 100 17.28 -2.05 10.16
CA SER A 100 18.68 -2.40 10.03
C SER A 100 19.13 -1.92 8.65
N ASP A 101 20.04 -0.97 8.63
CA ASP A 101 20.51 -0.32 7.41
C ASP A 101 22.01 -0.64 7.22
N GLU A 102 22.34 -1.32 6.13
CA GLU A 102 23.69 -1.62 5.68
C GLU A 102 23.93 -0.99 4.32
N THR A 103 25.17 -1.01 3.83
CA THR A 103 25.49 -0.54 2.49
C THR A 103 24.79 -1.44 1.45
N HIS A 104 23.80 -0.91 0.76
CA HIS A 104 22.99 -1.60 -0.27
C HIS A 104 22.03 -2.71 0.23
N SER A 105 21.83 -2.83 1.54
CA SER A 105 20.86 -3.77 2.12
C SER A 105 20.14 -3.12 3.28
N HIS A 106 18.81 -3.08 3.24
CA HIS A 106 18.00 -2.50 4.30
C HIS A 106 16.89 -3.45 4.67
N PHE A 107 16.83 -3.83 5.95
CA PHE A 107 15.74 -4.64 6.47
C PHE A 107 14.89 -3.82 7.42
N ARG A 108 13.57 -3.87 7.25
CA ARG A 108 12.61 -3.13 8.07
C ARG A 108 11.44 -4.01 8.46
N ALA A 109 10.96 -3.79 9.68
CA ALA A 109 9.75 -4.44 10.17
C ALA A 109 8.83 -3.40 10.83
N ALA A 110 7.54 -3.52 10.55
CA ALA A 110 6.51 -2.62 11.05
C ALA A 110 5.27 -3.40 11.47
N ALA A 111 4.55 -2.87 12.46
CA ALA A 111 3.20 -3.25 12.78
C ALA A 111 2.23 -2.20 12.24
N PHE A 112 1.03 -2.61 11.83
CA PHE A 112 -0.01 -1.70 11.39
C PHE A 112 -1.35 -2.01 12.03
N GLY A 113 -2.20 -0.98 12.09
CA GLY A 113 -3.59 -1.09 12.47
C GLY A 113 -4.46 -0.21 11.58
N ARG A 114 -5.70 -0.65 11.33
CA ARG A 114 -6.72 0.08 10.57
C ARG A 114 -8.04 -0.01 11.29
N VAL A 115 -8.77 1.09 11.29
CA VAL A 115 -10.18 1.14 11.65
C VAL A 115 -10.93 1.71 10.47
N SER A 116 -12.01 1.04 10.07
CA SER A 116 -12.82 1.43 8.91
C SER A 116 -14.30 1.49 9.25
N THR A 117 -15.00 2.40 8.60
CA THR A 117 -16.46 2.46 8.58
C THR A 117 -16.93 2.49 7.14
N SER A 118 -17.97 1.73 6.83
CA SER A 118 -18.64 1.71 5.53
C SER A 118 -20.16 1.67 5.70
N LYS A 119 -20.85 2.42 4.85
CA LYS A 119 -22.32 2.38 4.75
C LYS A 119 -22.80 1.40 3.70
N ARG A 120 -21.87 0.73 3.04
CA ARG A 120 -22.19 -0.20 1.96
C ARG A 120 -22.82 -1.47 2.51
N PRO A 121 -23.89 -2.00 1.89
CA PRO A 121 -24.38 -3.34 2.18
C PRO A 121 -23.31 -4.38 1.88
N THR A 122 -23.16 -5.37 2.74
CA THR A 122 -22.17 -6.43 2.56
C THR A 122 -22.77 -7.56 1.72
N TYR A 123 -22.30 -7.69 0.48
CA TYR A 123 -22.76 -8.70 -0.47
C TYR A 123 -21.74 -9.83 -0.67
N THR A 124 -20.52 -9.68 -0.14
CA THR A 124 -19.41 -10.56 -0.44
C THR A 124 -18.89 -11.28 0.79
N ARG A 125 -18.26 -12.44 0.60
CA ARG A 125 -17.55 -13.15 1.66
C ARG A 125 -16.14 -12.61 1.92
N ASP A 126 -15.60 -11.82 1.00
CA ASP A 126 -14.31 -11.16 1.17
C ASP A 126 -14.46 -9.93 2.05
N ILE A 127 -13.84 -9.95 3.23
CA ILE A 127 -13.76 -8.76 4.08
C ILE A 127 -12.75 -7.80 3.49
N ASN A 128 -13.22 -6.62 3.08
CA ASN A 128 -12.40 -5.53 2.59
C ASN A 128 -12.71 -4.25 3.37
N LEU A 129 -11.75 -3.81 4.19
CA LEU A 129 -11.86 -2.60 5.01
C LEU A 129 -11.46 -1.32 4.25
N GLU A 130 -11.27 -1.43 2.95
CA GLU A 130 -11.06 -0.28 2.05
C GLU A 130 -12.34 0.04 1.26
N GLY A 131 -13.45 0.16 1.98
CA GLY A 131 -14.72 0.67 1.49
C GLY A 131 -15.90 -0.30 1.55
N ASP A 132 -15.72 -1.61 1.74
CA ASP A 132 -16.85 -2.56 1.77
C ASP A 132 -17.35 -2.82 3.18
N ASN A 133 -16.46 -2.99 4.14
CA ASN A 133 -16.81 -3.41 5.49
C ASN A 133 -16.41 -2.36 6.53
N SER A 134 -17.22 -2.24 7.58
CA SER A 134 -16.81 -1.62 8.83
C SER A 134 -16.05 -2.67 9.66
N GLY A 135 -14.96 -2.25 10.32
CA GLY A 135 -14.20 -3.20 11.11
C GLY A 135 -12.83 -2.68 11.53
N ILE A 136 -12.03 -3.58 12.04
CA ILE A 136 -10.64 -3.35 12.43
C ILE A 136 -9.71 -4.36 11.74
N GLN A 137 -8.51 -3.95 11.47
CA GLN A 137 -7.45 -4.80 10.91
C GLN A 137 -6.13 -4.49 11.61
N GLY A 138 -5.30 -5.49 11.82
CA GLY A 138 -3.93 -5.31 12.28
C GLY A 138 -3.02 -6.36 11.68
N GLY A 139 -1.72 -6.10 11.70
CA GLY A 139 -0.76 -7.04 11.15
C GLY A 139 0.68 -6.58 11.20
N LEU A 140 1.54 -7.35 10.56
CA LEU A 140 2.98 -7.14 10.47
C LEU A 140 3.42 -7.04 9.01
N ILE A 141 4.40 -6.20 8.78
CA ILE A 141 5.03 -6.00 7.47
C ILE A 141 6.53 -6.14 7.63
N PHE A 142 7.14 -6.93 6.75
CA PHE A 142 8.58 -7.13 6.66
C PHE A 142 9.04 -6.72 5.27
N THR A 143 10.05 -5.88 5.18
CA THR A 143 10.57 -5.40 3.88
C THR A 143 12.09 -5.49 3.87
N GLN A 144 12.62 -6.10 2.82
CA GLN A 144 14.04 -6.20 2.53
C GLN A 144 14.33 -5.49 1.21
N LEU A 145 15.22 -4.51 1.25
CA LEU A 145 15.78 -3.89 0.06
C LEU A 145 17.17 -4.47 -0.19
N LEU A 146 17.43 -4.92 -1.40
CA LEU A 146 18.70 -5.45 -1.88
C LEU A 146 19.10 -4.71 -3.15
N HIS A 147 19.93 -3.68 -3.05
CA HIS A 147 20.27 -2.79 -4.17
C HIS A 147 19.01 -2.18 -4.82
N LYS A 148 18.64 -2.67 -6.01
CA LYS A 148 17.48 -2.22 -6.78
C LYS A 148 16.25 -3.12 -6.60
N LEU A 149 16.39 -4.25 -5.91
CA LEU A 149 15.31 -5.21 -5.66
C LEU A 149 14.74 -5.00 -4.26
N ALA A 150 13.46 -4.74 -4.18
CA ALA A 150 12.71 -4.68 -2.93
C ALA A 150 11.79 -5.89 -2.81
N LEU A 151 11.82 -6.56 -1.67
CA LEU A 151 10.95 -7.68 -1.33
C LEU A 151 10.17 -7.33 -0.07
N SER A 152 8.89 -7.60 -0.04
CA SER A 152 8.06 -7.36 1.15
C SER A 152 7.08 -8.49 1.37
N SER A 153 6.81 -8.81 2.63
CA SER A 153 5.72 -9.69 3.02
C SER A 153 4.87 -9.04 4.08
N THR A 154 3.56 -9.29 4.01
CA THR A 154 2.59 -8.78 4.97
C THR A 154 1.74 -9.94 5.48
N LEU A 155 1.48 -9.96 6.78
CA LEU A 155 0.50 -10.82 7.42
C LEU A 155 -0.48 -9.95 8.18
N GLY A 156 -1.77 -10.08 7.93
CA GLY A 156 -2.81 -9.28 8.54
C GLY A 156 -4.01 -10.12 8.98
N TYR A 157 -4.71 -9.61 9.97
CA TYR A 157 -5.97 -10.15 10.44
C TYR A 157 -7.00 -9.05 10.53
N ALA A 158 -8.15 -9.26 9.92
CA ALA A 158 -9.27 -8.32 9.92
C ALA A 158 -10.48 -8.93 10.64
N HIS A 159 -11.18 -8.08 11.38
CA HIS A 159 -12.45 -8.39 12.01
C HIS A 159 -13.51 -7.38 11.53
N ALA A 160 -14.55 -7.87 10.87
CA ALA A 160 -15.66 -7.05 10.43
C ALA A 160 -16.70 -6.90 11.56
N PHE A 161 -17.18 -5.67 11.77
CA PHE A 161 -18.24 -5.42 12.72
C PHE A 161 -19.59 -5.92 12.16
N ASP A 162 -20.44 -6.45 13.03
CA ASP A 162 -21.81 -6.80 12.68
C ASP A 162 -22.62 -5.55 12.33
N ASN A 163 -22.99 -5.44 11.08
CA ASN A 163 -23.93 -4.45 10.58
C ASN A 163 -25.22 -5.18 10.19
N SER A 164 -26.01 -5.60 11.16
CA SER A 164 -27.26 -6.39 10.95
C SER A 164 -28.19 -5.75 9.94
N ASP A 165 -28.25 -4.41 9.92
CA ASP A 165 -29.12 -3.65 9.01
C ASP A 165 -28.64 -3.65 7.54
N ARG A 166 -27.46 -4.21 7.25
CA ARG A 166 -26.82 -4.19 5.94
C ARG A 166 -26.49 -5.57 5.40
N GLN A 167 -26.82 -6.63 6.14
CA GLN A 167 -26.62 -8.00 5.70
C GLN A 167 -27.78 -8.45 4.81
N ILE A 168 -27.45 -9.15 3.73
CA ILE A 168 -28.49 -9.86 2.96
C ILE A 168 -28.94 -11.04 3.80
N VAL A 169 -30.25 -11.09 4.04
CA VAL A 169 -30.89 -12.17 4.79
C VAL A 169 -30.58 -13.51 4.10
N GLY A 170 -30.02 -14.46 4.85
CA GLY A 170 -29.77 -15.84 4.37
C GLY A 170 -28.35 -16.11 3.88
N MET A 171 -27.44 -15.12 3.82
CA MET A 171 -26.03 -15.35 3.52
C MET A 171 -25.16 -15.13 4.77
N PRO A 172 -24.58 -16.20 5.37
CA PRO A 172 -23.65 -16.04 6.47
C PRO A 172 -22.41 -15.29 5.97
N GLN A 173 -22.11 -14.16 6.61
CA GLN A 173 -20.95 -13.35 6.31
C GLN A 173 -19.80 -13.75 7.22
N PRO A 174 -18.57 -13.87 6.72
CA PRO A 174 -17.40 -14.08 7.57
C PRO A 174 -17.21 -12.85 8.47
N LYS A 175 -16.86 -13.10 9.73
CA LYS A 175 -16.49 -12.02 10.67
C LYS A 175 -14.99 -11.75 10.67
N ASN A 176 -14.21 -12.73 10.27
CA ASN A 176 -12.75 -12.68 10.35
C ASN A 176 -12.12 -13.05 9.03
N MET A 177 -10.97 -12.43 8.72
CA MET A 177 -10.22 -12.69 7.52
C MET A 177 -8.73 -12.62 7.80
N LEU A 178 -7.99 -13.65 7.42
CA LEU A 178 -6.54 -13.61 7.32
C LEU A 178 -6.16 -13.06 5.96
N SER A 179 -5.21 -12.12 5.92
CA SER A 179 -4.62 -11.59 4.70
C SER A 179 -3.12 -11.81 4.70
N TYR A 180 -2.58 -12.14 3.54
CA TYR A 180 -1.14 -12.32 3.36
C TYR A 180 -0.73 -11.83 1.97
N SER A 181 0.48 -11.29 1.89
CA SER A 181 1.05 -10.85 0.62
C SER A 181 2.53 -11.14 0.53
N LEU A 182 3.00 -11.30 -0.70
CA LEU A 182 4.40 -11.28 -1.06
C LEU A 182 4.56 -10.35 -2.25
N SER A 183 5.34 -9.28 -2.06
CA SER A 183 5.51 -8.23 -3.06
C SER A 183 6.98 -8.11 -3.44
N SER A 184 7.24 -7.97 -4.73
CA SER A 184 8.55 -7.69 -5.27
C SER A 184 8.50 -6.44 -6.14
N GLY A 185 9.54 -5.61 -6.05
CA GLY A 185 9.69 -4.40 -6.85
C GLY A 185 11.11 -4.26 -7.35
N TYR A 186 11.27 -3.81 -8.57
CA TYR A 186 12.59 -3.61 -9.18
C TYR A 186 12.67 -2.25 -9.88
N LEU A 187 13.71 -1.48 -9.54
CA LEU A 187 14.03 -0.22 -10.20
C LEU A 187 14.71 -0.50 -11.56
N VAL A 188 13.94 -0.31 -12.65
CA VAL A 188 14.40 -0.54 -14.02
C VAL A 188 15.20 0.66 -14.53
N LEU A 189 14.68 1.87 -14.32
CA LEU A 189 15.32 3.12 -14.72
C LEU A 189 15.32 4.12 -13.57
N PRO A 190 16.39 4.92 -13.39
CA PRO A 190 17.60 4.97 -14.19
C PRO A 190 18.54 3.78 -13.93
N VAL A 191 19.30 3.40 -14.95
CA VAL A 191 20.36 2.38 -14.77
C VAL A 191 21.45 2.90 -13.84
N VAL A 192 21.84 4.16 -14.00
CA VAL A 192 22.77 4.88 -13.13
C VAL A 192 22.08 6.10 -12.55
N TYR A 193 22.03 6.18 -11.24
CA TYR A 193 21.45 7.33 -10.52
C TYR A 193 22.42 8.50 -10.53
N LYS A 194 21.98 9.67 -11.01
CA LYS A 194 22.81 10.89 -11.09
C LYS A 194 22.32 11.98 -10.13
N ASP A 195 21.02 12.18 -10.06
CA ASP A 195 20.38 13.17 -9.18
C ASP A 195 18.92 12.80 -8.85
N TYR A 196 18.32 13.52 -7.90
CA TYR A 196 16.94 13.29 -7.43
C TYR A 196 15.83 13.71 -8.42
N ASN A 197 16.17 14.49 -9.46
CA ASN A 197 15.19 14.96 -10.41
C ASN A 197 14.96 13.96 -11.54
N GLN A 198 15.81 12.91 -11.61
CA GLN A 198 15.63 11.85 -12.59
C GLN A 198 14.31 11.10 -12.35
N PRO A 199 13.52 10.83 -13.41
CA PRO A 199 12.38 9.95 -13.32
C PRO A 199 12.82 8.52 -12.95
N ASN A 200 12.12 7.90 -12.00
CA ASN A 200 12.31 6.50 -11.65
C ASN A 200 11.18 5.68 -12.24
N PHE A 201 11.53 4.59 -12.91
CA PHE A 201 10.56 3.60 -13.40
C PHE A 201 10.80 2.28 -12.69
N ASN A 202 9.77 1.82 -12.01
CA ASN A 202 9.76 0.58 -11.27
C ASN A 202 8.73 -0.37 -11.85
N VAL A 203 9.02 -1.67 -11.76
CA VAL A 203 8.08 -2.75 -12.06
C VAL A 203 7.83 -3.54 -10.80
N TYR A 204 6.60 -4.01 -10.62
CA TYR A 204 6.17 -4.77 -9.45
C TYR A 204 5.44 -6.03 -9.84
N LEU A 205 5.61 -7.04 -9.01
CA LEU A 205 4.78 -8.23 -9.01
C LEU A 205 4.40 -8.52 -7.56
N GLU A 206 3.10 -8.48 -7.28
CA GLU A 206 2.56 -8.71 -5.95
C GLU A 206 1.63 -9.93 -5.97
N LEU A 207 1.77 -10.80 -4.99
CA LEU A 207 0.88 -11.92 -4.70
C LEU A 207 0.04 -11.53 -3.50
N LEU A 208 -1.28 -11.56 -3.64
CA LEU A 208 -2.22 -11.07 -2.64
C LEU A 208 -3.21 -12.19 -2.31
N GLY A 209 -3.19 -12.66 -1.08
CA GLY A 209 -4.06 -13.74 -0.66
C GLY A 209 -4.91 -13.39 0.56
N LYS A 210 -6.08 -14.00 0.64
CA LYS A 210 -6.92 -13.99 1.84
C LYS A 210 -7.53 -15.36 2.09
N THR A 211 -7.81 -15.62 3.35
CA THR A 211 -8.44 -16.87 3.82
C THR A 211 -9.45 -16.54 4.91
N ASP A 212 -10.67 -17.03 4.75
CA ASP A 212 -11.65 -17.07 5.83
C ASP A 212 -11.33 -18.24 6.76
N PRO A 213 -10.89 -18.00 8.00
CA PRO A 213 -10.51 -19.06 8.93
C PRO A 213 -11.68 -19.93 9.38
N SER A 214 -12.93 -19.46 9.23
CA SER A 214 -14.12 -20.19 9.65
C SER A 214 -14.56 -21.23 8.62
N SER A 215 -14.47 -20.93 7.33
CA SER A 215 -14.87 -21.81 6.25
C SER A 215 -13.71 -22.48 5.51
N GLY A 216 -12.48 -22.00 5.68
CA GLY A 216 -11.31 -22.42 4.91
C GLY A 216 -11.31 -21.93 3.46
N GLN A 217 -12.29 -21.13 3.04
CA GLN A 217 -12.31 -20.54 1.70
C GLN A 217 -11.19 -19.53 1.55
N SER A 218 -10.50 -19.57 0.44
CA SER A 218 -9.33 -18.72 0.21
C SER A 218 -9.20 -18.35 -1.27
N TYR A 219 -8.34 -17.36 -1.50
CA TYR A 219 -7.91 -17.02 -2.85
C TYR A 219 -6.46 -16.50 -2.84
N LEU A 220 -5.86 -16.53 -4.01
CA LEU A 220 -4.58 -15.90 -4.31
C LEU A 220 -4.71 -15.17 -5.64
N ASP A 221 -4.39 -13.89 -5.62
CA ASP A 221 -4.34 -13.03 -6.79
C ASP A 221 -2.89 -12.71 -7.16
N ILE A 222 -2.67 -12.48 -8.46
CA ILE A 222 -1.43 -11.95 -9.02
C ILE A 222 -1.69 -10.52 -9.47
N ALA A 223 -0.79 -9.61 -9.12
CA ALA A 223 -0.95 -8.19 -9.38
C ALA A 223 0.34 -7.58 -9.95
N PRO A 224 0.57 -7.64 -11.28
CA PRO A 224 1.61 -6.89 -11.95
C PRO A 224 1.29 -5.39 -11.93
N ALA A 225 2.34 -4.57 -11.77
CA ALA A 225 2.19 -3.13 -11.79
C ALA A 225 3.46 -2.41 -12.28
N ILE A 226 3.28 -1.18 -12.73
CA ILE A 226 4.33 -0.23 -13.07
C ILE A 226 4.15 1.06 -12.28
N GLN A 227 5.26 1.69 -11.99
CA GLN A 227 5.31 2.94 -11.25
C GLN A 227 6.29 3.91 -11.88
N MET A 228 5.90 5.16 -11.94
CA MET A 228 6.76 6.27 -12.29
C MET A 228 6.83 7.26 -11.13
N ILE A 229 8.05 7.64 -10.73
CA ILE A 229 8.30 8.66 -9.71
C ILE A 229 9.02 9.83 -10.37
N LEU A 230 8.44 11.02 -10.25
CA LEU A 230 8.96 12.26 -10.79
C LEU A 230 9.45 13.17 -9.66
N ASN A 231 10.67 13.69 -9.79
CA ASN A 231 11.29 14.63 -8.86
C ASN A 231 11.24 14.16 -7.39
N SER A 232 11.21 12.85 -7.14
CA SER A 232 11.05 12.23 -5.82
C SER A 232 9.81 12.69 -5.03
N LYS A 233 8.87 13.37 -5.66
CA LYS A 233 7.68 13.97 -5.02
C LYS A 233 6.37 13.49 -5.60
N THR A 234 6.31 13.24 -6.89
CA THR A 234 5.10 12.82 -7.58
C THR A 234 5.25 11.37 -8.01
N ARG A 235 4.26 10.57 -7.72
CA ARG A 235 4.22 9.15 -8.05
C ARG A 235 2.95 8.85 -8.84
N ILE A 236 3.09 8.06 -9.89
CA ILE A 236 1.98 7.56 -10.70
C ILE A 236 2.13 6.05 -10.80
N ASP A 237 1.10 5.32 -10.42
CA ASP A 237 1.06 3.87 -10.47
C ASP A 237 -0.06 3.40 -11.40
N LEU A 238 0.21 2.34 -12.13
CA LEU A 238 -0.77 1.56 -12.88
C LEU A 238 -0.57 0.09 -12.55
N GLY A 239 -1.61 -0.56 -12.06
CA GLY A 239 -1.60 -1.97 -11.72
C GLY A 239 -2.83 -2.70 -12.25
N TYR A 240 -2.68 -4.00 -12.44
CA TYR A 240 -3.78 -4.90 -12.75
C TYR A 240 -3.71 -6.12 -11.85
N ARG A 241 -4.83 -6.48 -11.23
CA ARG A 241 -4.95 -7.61 -10.32
C ARG A 241 -5.95 -8.59 -10.85
N PHE A 242 -5.60 -9.88 -10.84
CA PHE A 242 -6.48 -10.96 -11.26
C PHE A 242 -6.30 -12.20 -10.39
N GLN A 243 -7.38 -12.98 -10.25
CA GLN A 243 -7.35 -14.21 -9.47
C GLN A 243 -6.55 -15.28 -10.20
N ALA A 244 -5.51 -15.80 -9.54
CA ALA A 244 -4.73 -16.95 -10.04
C ALA A 244 -5.36 -18.28 -9.61
N THR A 245 -5.80 -18.36 -8.34
CA THR A 245 -6.43 -19.56 -7.79
C THR A 245 -7.33 -19.19 -6.61
N GLY A 246 -8.22 -20.07 -6.20
CA GLY A 246 -9.05 -19.93 -5.02
C GLY A 246 -10.44 -20.54 -5.17
N ASN A 247 -11.04 -20.79 -4.02
CA ASN A 247 -12.38 -21.36 -3.88
C ASN A 247 -13.34 -20.46 -3.09
N MET A 248 -12.94 -19.20 -2.84
CA MET A 248 -13.80 -18.24 -2.15
C MET A 248 -14.93 -17.79 -3.08
N ASP A 249 -16.14 -18.18 -2.74
CA ASP A 249 -17.34 -17.79 -3.46
C ASP A 249 -17.68 -16.32 -3.14
N ASN A 250 -18.35 -15.68 -4.09
CA ASN A 250 -18.90 -14.34 -3.92
C ASN A 250 -17.89 -13.31 -3.41
N ARG A 251 -16.75 -13.21 -4.10
CA ARG A 251 -15.74 -12.18 -3.86
C ARG A 251 -16.19 -10.83 -4.41
N TYR A 252 -15.61 -9.76 -3.83
CA TYR A 252 -15.74 -8.39 -4.27
C TYR A 252 -15.39 -8.22 -5.76
N THR A 253 -14.25 -8.72 -6.20
CA THR A 253 -13.87 -8.81 -7.61
C THR A 253 -12.84 -9.90 -7.82
N LYS A 254 -12.80 -10.45 -9.04
CA LYS A 254 -11.73 -11.35 -9.48
C LYS A 254 -10.72 -10.66 -10.39
N ASN A 255 -11.10 -9.51 -10.96
CA ASN A 255 -10.25 -8.72 -11.85
C ASN A 255 -10.47 -7.24 -11.60
N MET A 256 -9.38 -6.49 -11.43
CA MET A 256 -9.45 -5.04 -11.24
C MET A 256 -8.19 -4.36 -11.77
N TYR A 257 -8.33 -3.11 -12.23
CA TYR A 257 -7.19 -2.22 -12.40
C TYR A 257 -7.08 -1.27 -11.20
N LEU A 258 -5.90 -0.73 -11.02
CA LEU A 258 -5.60 0.34 -10.10
C LEU A 258 -4.84 1.43 -10.85
N LEU A 259 -5.35 2.67 -10.76
CA LEU A 259 -4.65 3.88 -11.18
C LEU A 259 -4.48 4.77 -9.95
N ARG A 260 -3.26 5.26 -9.70
CA ARG A 260 -2.95 6.08 -8.53
C ARG A 260 -2.07 7.27 -8.91
N ALA A 261 -2.38 8.41 -8.31
CA ALA A 261 -1.49 9.57 -8.28
C ALA A 261 -1.25 9.96 -6.82
N GLU A 262 0.01 10.24 -6.49
CA GLU A 262 0.45 10.64 -5.15
C GLU A 262 1.40 11.83 -5.23
N PHE A 263 1.21 12.79 -4.33
CA PHE A 263 2.01 14.00 -4.22
C PHE A 263 2.54 14.12 -2.80
N ASN A 264 3.86 14.24 -2.65
CA ASN A 264 4.54 14.32 -1.36
C ASN A 264 5.12 15.71 -1.13
N PHE A 265 4.80 16.26 0.04
CA PHE A 265 5.26 17.56 0.53
C PHE A 265 6.13 17.34 1.75
N PHE A 266 7.43 17.60 1.62
CA PHE A 266 8.40 17.34 2.68
C PHE A 266 8.62 18.57 3.56
N ASN A 267 8.86 18.34 4.88
CA ASN A 267 9.15 19.39 5.87
C ASN A 267 8.07 20.47 6.01
N VAL A 268 6.80 20.13 5.84
CA VAL A 268 5.67 21.08 5.92
C VAL A 268 4.97 21.08 7.27
N LEU A 269 5.16 20.05 8.09
CA LEU A 269 4.67 20.00 9.46
C LEU A 269 5.71 20.61 10.40
N LYS A 270 5.28 21.50 11.31
CA LYS A 270 6.12 22.18 12.31
C LYS A 270 6.49 21.27 13.48
#